data_062c2c57e191c31b3d3bf65354d275d0
#
_entry.id   062c2c57e191c31b3d3bf65354d275d0
#
_cell.length_a   1.000
_cell.length_b   1.000
_cell.length_c   1.000
_cell.angle_alpha   90.00
_cell.angle_beta   90.00
_cell.angle_gamma   90.00
#
_symmetry.space_group_name_H-M   'P 1'
#
loop_
_entity.id
_entity.type
_entity.pdbx_description
1 polymer ?
#
loop_
_entity_poly.entity_id
_entity_poly.type
_entity_poly.pdbx_seq_one_letter_code
_entity_poly.pdbx_strand_id
1 'polypeptide(L)'
;ADEIVAFAHGLGIRIIWGYSWGWDTSIKTDLSDPLALHALEDAVVDTFVRHYAALPGDGIYFQSFTETAEEEHDGQIIADVVVRWVNRVCARILTLKPDLELQFGLHATSVRSRIASIAAVDPRVRIVWEDCGAFPYAYMPENLSGRAETAAFTDELAHLRPNASVGVVFKGMICLDWTTFVHRTAPERIGEASETAIAQRQPMARRIMRLVQSSWLTNGGAMLDTVRQLAVHEDSQILALLEDGLFDRQ
;
A
#
# COMPACT_ATOMS: atom_id res chain seq x y z
N ALA A 1 18.28 -10.71 -4.08
CA ALA A 1 17.93 -9.35 -3.66
C ALA A 1 19.06 -8.35 -4.00
N ASP A 2 20.32 -8.67 -3.64
CA ASP A 2 21.46 -7.73 -3.81
C ASP A 2 21.65 -7.24 -5.24
N GLU A 3 21.61 -8.13 -6.22
CA GLU A 3 21.76 -7.77 -7.64
C GLU A 3 20.65 -6.85 -8.13
N ILE A 4 19.41 -7.09 -7.69
CA ILE A 4 18.25 -6.28 -8.08
C ILE A 4 18.40 -4.88 -7.48
N VAL A 5 18.73 -4.79 -6.20
CA VAL A 5 18.89 -3.50 -5.53
C VAL A 5 20.07 -2.73 -6.10
N ALA A 6 21.21 -3.38 -6.32
CA ALA A 6 22.38 -2.75 -6.93
C ALA A 6 22.08 -2.23 -8.34
N PHE A 7 21.35 -3.00 -9.15
CA PHE A 7 20.92 -2.58 -10.47
C PHE A 7 19.98 -1.36 -10.41
N ALA A 8 18.97 -1.41 -9.53
CA ALA A 8 18.04 -0.31 -9.33
C ALA A 8 18.75 0.98 -8.86
N HIS A 9 19.65 0.86 -7.89
CA HIS A 9 20.46 1.98 -7.40
C HIS A 9 21.36 2.57 -8.49
N GLY A 10 21.91 1.73 -9.38
CA GLY A 10 22.67 2.19 -10.55
C GLY A 10 21.83 3.05 -11.51
N LEU A 11 20.52 2.93 -11.46
CA LEU A 11 19.56 3.74 -12.23
C LEU A 11 18.93 4.88 -11.41
N GLY A 12 19.35 5.08 -10.16
CA GLY A 12 18.76 6.08 -9.26
C GLY A 12 17.38 5.67 -8.71
N ILE A 13 17.03 4.38 -8.76
CA ILE A 13 15.75 3.86 -8.29
C ILE A 13 15.92 3.28 -6.90
N ARG A 14 15.07 3.68 -5.97
CA ARG A 14 14.98 3.14 -4.61
C ARG A 14 14.10 1.90 -4.58
N ILE A 15 14.44 0.94 -3.73
CA ILE A 15 13.69 -0.30 -3.54
C ILE A 15 13.02 -0.31 -2.17
N ILE A 16 11.69 -0.34 -2.17
CA ILE A 16 10.85 -0.48 -0.99
C ILE A 16 10.22 -1.87 -1.02
N TRP A 17 10.50 -2.69 -0.01
CA TRP A 17 9.96 -4.04 0.07
C TRP A 17 8.55 -4.05 0.67
N GLY A 18 7.63 -4.77 0.05
CA GLY A 18 6.32 -5.03 0.65
C GLY A 18 6.46 -5.96 1.87
N TYR A 19 5.82 -5.58 2.96
CA TYR A 19 5.80 -6.34 4.21
C TYR A 19 4.38 -6.49 4.74
N SER A 20 3.87 -7.70 4.75
CA SER A 20 2.52 -8.02 5.19
C SER A 20 2.46 -8.22 6.70
N TRP A 21 2.62 -7.16 7.48
CA TRP A 21 2.47 -7.26 8.91
C TRP A 21 1.00 -7.08 9.34
N GLY A 22 0.53 -7.90 10.26
CA GLY A 22 -0.85 -7.86 10.74
C GLY A 22 -1.89 -8.52 9.83
N TRP A 23 -1.47 -9.07 8.69
CA TRP A 23 -2.31 -9.82 7.76
C TRP A 23 -2.16 -11.34 7.88
N ASP A 24 -1.39 -11.82 8.82
CA ASP A 24 -1.29 -13.24 9.05
C ASP A 24 -2.62 -13.77 9.57
N THR A 25 -3.33 -14.52 8.73
CA THR A 25 -4.62 -15.12 9.05
C THR A 25 -4.54 -16.16 10.17
N SER A 26 -3.34 -16.62 10.53
CA SER A 26 -3.10 -17.49 11.66
C SER A 26 -3.17 -16.75 13.01
N ILE A 27 -2.97 -15.42 13.00
CA ILE A 27 -2.97 -14.59 14.20
C ILE A 27 -4.32 -13.88 14.32
N LYS A 28 -5.21 -14.45 15.13
CA LYS A 28 -6.44 -13.75 15.54
C LYS A 28 -6.11 -12.87 16.74
N THR A 29 -5.86 -11.59 16.45
CA THR A 29 -5.51 -10.62 17.50
C THR A 29 -6.77 -9.92 17.99
N ASP A 30 -7.01 -10.00 19.28
CA ASP A 30 -8.00 -9.18 19.96
C ASP A 30 -7.42 -7.77 20.18
N LEU A 31 -7.97 -6.77 19.50
CA LEU A 31 -7.51 -5.39 19.60
C LEU A 31 -7.80 -4.74 20.96
N SER A 32 -8.70 -5.32 21.75
CA SER A 32 -9.01 -4.86 23.11
C SER A 32 -8.06 -5.43 24.15
N ASP A 33 -7.33 -6.52 23.84
CA ASP A 33 -6.36 -7.16 24.72
C ASP A 33 -4.94 -6.58 24.53
N PRO A 34 -4.40 -5.81 25.49
CA PRO A 34 -3.06 -5.27 25.42
C PRO A 34 -1.96 -6.34 25.33
N LEU A 35 -2.18 -7.54 25.89
CA LEU A 35 -1.21 -8.63 25.83
C LEU A 35 -1.18 -9.25 24.45
N ALA A 36 -2.35 -9.42 23.81
CA ALA A 36 -2.43 -9.89 22.42
C ALA A 36 -1.77 -8.90 21.47
N LEU A 37 -2.01 -7.60 21.64
CA LEU A 37 -1.35 -6.55 20.85
C LEU A 37 0.18 -6.55 21.05
N HIS A 38 0.65 -6.75 22.26
CA HIS A 38 2.10 -6.83 22.53
C HIS A 38 2.73 -8.08 21.90
N ALA A 39 2.06 -9.22 21.99
CA ALA A 39 2.53 -10.44 21.34
C ALA A 39 2.59 -10.29 19.81
N LEU A 40 1.59 -9.63 19.21
CA LEU A 40 1.62 -9.31 17.77
C LEU A 40 2.77 -8.35 17.43
N GLU A 41 3.02 -7.34 18.26
CA GLU A 41 4.16 -6.42 18.10
C GLU A 41 5.48 -7.19 18.08
N ASP A 42 5.69 -8.11 19.02
CA ASP A 42 6.89 -8.95 19.07
C ASP A 42 7.00 -9.83 17.83
N ALA A 43 5.91 -10.49 17.42
CA ALA A 43 5.90 -11.34 16.24
C ALA A 43 6.25 -10.57 14.94
N VAL A 44 5.75 -9.34 14.78
CA VAL A 44 6.06 -8.47 13.65
C VAL A 44 7.53 -8.07 13.67
N VAL A 45 8.05 -7.60 14.80
CA VAL A 45 9.45 -7.19 14.91
C VAL A 45 10.39 -8.38 14.72
N ASP A 46 10.07 -9.54 15.27
CA ASP A 46 10.86 -10.77 15.07
C ASP A 46 10.87 -11.21 13.61
N THR A 47 9.75 -11.06 12.91
CA THR A 47 9.68 -11.35 11.47
C THR A 47 10.54 -10.37 10.68
N PHE A 48 10.51 -9.09 11.03
CA PHE A 48 11.40 -8.10 10.43
C PHE A 48 12.87 -8.48 10.63
N VAL A 49 13.27 -8.80 11.86
CA VAL A 49 14.66 -9.18 12.18
C VAL A 49 15.11 -10.40 11.38
N ARG A 50 14.25 -11.40 11.28
CA ARG A 50 14.60 -12.68 10.60
C ARG A 50 14.67 -12.56 9.08
N HIS A 51 13.81 -11.73 8.47
CA HIS A 51 13.60 -11.78 7.04
C HIS A 51 13.89 -10.48 6.29
N TYR A 52 13.84 -9.34 6.97
CA TYR A 52 13.95 -8.02 6.34
C TYR A 52 15.16 -7.21 6.78
N ALA A 53 15.62 -7.35 8.01
CA ALA A 53 16.72 -6.53 8.55
C ALA A 53 18.01 -6.64 7.75
N ALA A 54 18.32 -7.82 7.22
CA ALA A 54 19.50 -8.07 6.41
C ALA A 54 19.26 -7.88 4.90
N LEU A 55 18.01 -7.66 4.45
CA LEU A 55 17.75 -7.40 3.05
C LEU A 55 18.32 -6.04 2.65
N PRO A 56 18.99 -5.97 1.48
CA PRO A 56 19.31 -4.70 0.88
C PRO A 56 18.02 -4.00 0.46
N GLY A 57 18.03 -2.68 0.43
CA GLY A 57 16.89 -1.86 0.05
C GLY A 57 16.75 -0.66 0.95
N ASP A 58 15.86 0.24 0.57
CA ASP A 58 15.77 1.57 1.16
C ASP A 58 14.62 1.68 2.15
N GLY A 59 13.65 0.77 2.10
CA GLY A 59 12.51 0.83 2.98
C GLY A 59 11.59 -0.39 2.92
N ILE A 60 10.53 -0.31 3.73
CA ILE A 60 9.42 -1.27 3.72
C ILE A 60 8.08 -0.54 3.61
N TYR A 61 7.19 -1.12 2.82
CA TYR A 61 5.78 -0.75 2.72
C TYR A 61 4.93 -1.80 3.44
N PHE A 62 3.99 -1.35 4.25
CA PHE A 62 3.09 -2.23 4.98
C PHE A 62 1.68 -1.66 5.08
N GLN A 63 0.72 -2.54 5.25
CA GLN A 63 -0.66 -2.23 5.62
C GLN A 63 -1.02 -3.01 6.88
N SER A 64 -1.81 -2.42 7.78
CA SER A 64 -2.24 -3.05 9.02
C SER A 64 -3.62 -2.58 9.40
N PHE A 65 -4.56 -3.51 9.54
CA PHE A 65 -5.93 -3.25 10.01
C PHE A 65 -6.66 -2.16 9.21
N THR A 66 -6.32 -1.99 7.94
CA THR A 66 -6.82 -0.88 7.12
C THR A 66 -8.05 -1.25 6.29
N GLU A 67 -8.54 -2.48 6.39
CA GLU A 67 -9.74 -2.96 5.68
C GLU A 67 -10.83 -3.46 6.64
N THR A 68 -10.87 -2.92 7.86
CA THR A 68 -11.97 -3.21 8.79
C THR A 68 -13.13 -2.25 8.57
N ALA A 69 -14.35 -2.80 8.56
CA ALA A 69 -15.58 -2.01 8.53
C ALA A 69 -16.00 -1.54 9.93
N GLU A 70 -15.44 -2.15 10.99
CA GLU A 70 -15.74 -1.78 12.36
C GLU A 70 -14.96 -0.53 12.75
N GLU A 71 -15.61 0.39 13.43
CA GLU A 71 -15.01 1.63 13.89
C GLU A 71 -14.59 1.57 15.35
N GLU A 72 -15.30 0.78 16.14
CA GLU A 72 -15.07 0.61 17.56
C GLU A 72 -15.11 -0.87 17.94
N HIS A 73 -14.27 -1.24 18.91
CA HIS A 73 -14.25 -2.54 19.52
C HIS A 73 -14.07 -2.38 21.03
N ASP A 74 -14.99 -2.96 21.82
CA ASP A 74 -15.04 -2.84 23.29
C ASP A 74 -14.88 -1.40 23.81
N GLY A 75 -15.57 -0.44 23.14
CA GLY A 75 -15.56 0.97 23.51
C GLY A 75 -14.27 1.72 23.18
N GLN A 76 -13.37 1.10 22.42
CA GLN A 76 -12.17 1.74 21.91
C GLN A 76 -12.29 2.01 20.40
N ILE A 77 -11.85 3.18 19.98
CA ILE A 77 -11.72 3.52 18.55
C ILE A 77 -10.57 2.67 17.96
N ILE A 78 -10.88 1.79 17.02
CA ILE A 78 -9.91 0.87 16.42
C ILE A 78 -8.74 1.63 15.80
N ALA A 79 -9.00 2.73 15.07
CA ALA A 79 -7.96 3.53 14.45
C ALA A 79 -6.93 4.07 15.47
N ASP A 80 -7.37 4.50 16.66
CA ASP A 80 -6.47 4.97 17.71
C ASP A 80 -5.62 3.85 18.29
N VAL A 81 -6.20 2.66 18.47
CA VAL A 81 -5.46 1.48 18.93
C VAL A 81 -4.40 1.08 17.90
N VAL A 82 -4.79 1.01 16.63
CA VAL A 82 -3.90 0.64 15.51
C VAL A 82 -2.77 1.66 15.37
N VAL A 83 -3.04 2.96 15.39
CA VAL A 83 -2.00 4.00 15.27
C VAL A 83 -0.99 3.89 16.42
N ARG A 84 -1.45 3.72 17.66
CA ARG A 84 -0.53 3.54 18.80
C ARG A 84 0.33 2.28 18.63
N TRP A 85 -0.26 1.18 18.18
CA TRP A 85 0.45 -0.06 17.93
C TRP A 85 1.46 0.09 16.79
N VAL A 86 1.06 0.65 15.64
CA VAL A 86 1.94 0.92 14.50
C VAL A 86 3.14 1.79 14.93
N ASN A 87 2.90 2.86 15.69
CA ASN A 87 3.97 3.73 16.16
C ASN A 87 4.99 2.98 17.03
N ARG A 88 4.55 2.07 17.91
CA ARG A 88 5.47 1.25 18.73
C ARG A 88 6.29 0.29 17.87
N VAL A 89 5.66 -0.41 16.93
CA VAL A 89 6.37 -1.31 16.01
C VAL A 89 7.38 -0.53 15.17
N CYS A 90 6.98 0.60 14.58
CA CYS A 90 7.87 1.46 13.80
C CYS A 90 9.06 1.98 14.60
N ALA A 91 8.84 2.41 15.84
CA ALA A 91 9.92 2.87 16.72
C ALA A 91 10.94 1.75 16.99
N ARG A 92 10.50 0.51 17.20
CA ARG A 92 11.38 -0.65 17.39
C ARG A 92 12.17 -0.96 16.12
N ILE A 93 11.53 -0.97 14.96
CA ILE A 93 12.19 -1.20 13.67
C ILE A 93 13.23 -0.12 13.39
N LEU A 94 12.89 1.16 13.59
CA LEU A 94 13.82 2.27 13.40
C LEU A 94 14.97 2.29 14.41
N THR A 95 14.83 1.67 15.58
CA THR A 95 15.95 1.46 16.50
C THR A 95 16.95 0.44 15.93
N LEU A 96 16.46 -0.57 15.20
CA LEU A 96 17.31 -1.59 14.58
C LEU A 96 17.93 -1.10 13.26
N LYS A 97 17.20 -0.31 12.50
CA LYS A 97 17.60 0.20 11.17
C LYS A 97 17.15 1.67 11.01
N PRO A 98 17.92 2.63 11.54
CA PRO A 98 17.50 4.04 11.65
C PRO A 98 17.21 4.73 10.31
N ASP A 99 17.92 4.32 9.25
CA ASP A 99 17.80 4.93 7.91
C ASP A 99 16.75 4.29 7.03
N LEU A 100 15.97 3.33 7.56
CA LEU A 100 14.96 2.62 6.81
C LEU A 100 13.74 3.53 6.57
N GLU A 101 13.33 3.70 5.32
CA GLU A 101 12.06 4.34 5.02
C GLU A 101 10.89 3.42 5.37
N LEU A 102 9.97 3.92 6.19
CA LEU A 102 8.73 3.22 6.54
C LEU A 102 7.56 3.85 5.82
N GLN A 103 6.80 3.05 5.08
CA GLN A 103 5.60 3.47 4.36
C GLN A 103 4.39 2.72 4.88
N PHE A 104 3.43 3.44 5.45
CA PHE A 104 2.16 2.90 5.95
C PHE A 104 1.06 3.14 4.93
N GLY A 105 0.59 2.05 4.32
CA GLY A 105 -0.50 2.06 3.36
C GLY A 105 -1.87 2.18 4.04
N LEU A 106 -2.69 3.11 3.57
CA LEU A 106 -4.05 3.32 4.02
C LEU A 106 -5.02 3.07 2.86
N HIS A 107 -6.10 2.35 3.16
CA HIS A 107 -7.13 2.04 2.19
C HIS A 107 -8.34 2.97 2.32
N ALA A 108 -8.87 3.48 1.23
CA ALA A 108 -9.91 4.50 1.18
C ALA A 108 -11.15 4.20 2.04
N THR A 109 -11.56 2.93 2.10
CA THR A 109 -12.78 2.52 2.81
C THR A 109 -12.68 2.63 4.32
N SER A 110 -11.48 2.58 4.88
CA SER A 110 -11.25 2.48 6.33
C SER A 110 -10.71 3.75 6.97
N VAL A 111 -10.40 4.79 6.18
CA VAL A 111 -9.59 5.91 6.67
C VAL A 111 -10.36 7.22 6.83
N ARG A 112 -11.38 7.43 6.02
CA ARG A 112 -11.99 8.76 5.87
C ARG A 112 -12.62 9.30 7.15
N SER A 113 -13.32 8.44 7.89
CA SER A 113 -13.94 8.86 9.17
C SER A 113 -12.94 8.99 10.32
N ARG A 114 -11.66 8.67 10.09
CA ARG A 114 -10.62 8.54 11.12
C ARG A 114 -9.37 9.37 10.86
N ILE A 115 -9.52 10.43 10.08
CA ILE A 115 -8.39 11.30 9.70
C ILE A 115 -7.65 11.87 10.91
N ALA A 116 -8.35 12.18 11.99
CA ALA A 116 -7.73 12.67 13.23
C ALA A 116 -6.78 11.65 13.87
N SER A 117 -7.12 10.35 13.82
CA SER A 117 -6.24 9.28 14.31
C SER A 117 -5.00 9.14 13.43
N ILE A 118 -5.14 9.33 12.12
CA ILE A 118 -4.02 9.29 11.17
C ILE A 118 -3.00 10.39 11.47
N ALA A 119 -3.44 11.56 11.93
CA ALA A 119 -2.55 12.65 12.33
C ALA A 119 -1.53 12.25 13.40
N ALA A 120 -1.86 11.26 14.22
CA ALA A 120 -1.01 10.77 15.31
C ALA A 120 0.01 9.69 14.87
N VAL A 121 0.04 9.30 13.59
CA VAL A 121 1.10 8.42 13.05
C VAL A 121 2.45 9.12 13.16
N ASP A 122 3.49 8.38 13.57
CA ASP A 122 4.85 8.90 13.71
C ASP A 122 5.27 9.68 12.45
N PRO A 123 5.76 10.91 12.56
CA PRO A 123 6.12 11.74 11.41
C PRO A 123 7.24 11.14 10.55
N ARG A 124 8.03 10.20 11.08
CA ARG A 124 9.05 9.47 10.33
C ARG A 124 8.45 8.40 9.40
N VAL A 125 7.17 8.07 9.57
CA VAL A 125 6.45 7.11 8.75
C VAL A 125 5.71 7.84 7.65
N ARG A 126 6.00 7.55 6.40
CA ARG A 126 5.26 8.06 5.25
C ARG A 126 3.88 7.42 5.20
N ILE A 127 2.85 8.23 5.08
CA ILE A 127 1.51 7.72 4.78
C ILE A 127 1.38 7.60 3.27
N VAL A 128 0.95 6.42 2.83
CA VAL A 128 0.64 6.14 1.42
C VAL A 128 -0.82 5.75 1.33
N TRP A 129 -1.62 6.58 0.68
CA TRP A 129 -3.04 6.32 0.61
C TRP A 129 -3.44 5.80 -0.78
N GLU A 130 -4.30 4.83 -0.76
CA GLU A 130 -4.82 4.17 -1.94
C GLU A 130 -6.25 4.64 -2.23
N ASP A 131 -6.47 5.20 -3.42
CA ASP A 131 -7.75 5.76 -3.83
C ASP A 131 -8.79 4.71 -4.29
N CYS A 132 -8.46 3.44 -4.17
CA CYS A 132 -9.30 2.28 -4.54
C CYS A 132 -9.79 2.29 -5.99
N GLY A 133 -9.08 2.93 -6.90
CA GLY A 133 -9.42 2.97 -8.31
C GLY A 133 -10.30 4.14 -8.71
N ALA A 134 -10.43 5.16 -7.85
CA ALA A 134 -11.04 6.44 -8.25
C ALA A 134 -10.34 7.02 -9.48
N PHE A 135 -9.04 6.78 -9.58
CA PHE A 135 -8.20 7.10 -10.72
C PHE A 135 -7.49 5.84 -11.23
N PRO A 136 -7.51 5.57 -12.52
CA PRO A 136 -8.21 6.26 -13.63
C PRO A 136 -9.62 5.71 -13.90
N TYR A 137 -10.09 4.72 -13.14
CA TYR A 137 -11.28 3.93 -13.50
C TYR A 137 -12.61 4.61 -13.18
N ALA A 138 -12.60 5.64 -12.35
CA ALA A 138 -13.81 6.24 -11.80
C ALA A 138 -14.63 5.28 -10.92
N TYR A 139 -13.99 4.23 -10.40
CA TYR A 139 -14.58 3.41 -9.35
C TYR A 139 -14.61 4.21 -8.06
N MET A 140 -15.78 4.28 -7.43
CA MET A 140 -15.95 4.97 -6.18
C MET A 140 -16.24 3.97 -5.07
N PRO A 141 -15.41 3.89 -4.03
CA PRO A 141 -15.77 3.20 -2.80
C PRO A 141 -17.06 3.76 -2.20
N GLU A 142 -17.77 2.97 -1.43
CA GLU A 142 -19.07 3.35 -0.84
C GLU A 142 -19.03 4.65 -0.03
N ASN A 143 -17.87 4.95 0.56
CA ASN A 143 -17.66 6.14 1.40
C ASN A 143 -17.15 7.37 0.62
N LEU A 144 -17.06 7.30 -0.70
CA LEU A 144 -16.64 8.41 -1.56
C LEU A 144 -17.70 8.64 -2.64
N SER A 145 -18.17 9.86 -2.78
CA SER A 145 -19.22 10.22 -3.73
C SER A 145 -18.73 10.61 -5.12
N GLY A 146 -17.44 10.85 -5.28
CA GLY A 146 -16.87 11.22 -6.58
C GLY A 146 -15.40 11.61 -6.53
N ARG A 147 -14.83 11.88 -7.71
CA ARG A 147 -13.41 12.24 -7.86
C ARG A 147 -13.02 13.54 -7.14
N ALA A 148 -13.91 14.52 -7.15
CA ALA A 148 -13.66 15.78 -6.45
C ALA A 148 -13.49 15.57 -4.95
N GLU A 149 -14.26 14.65 -4.39
CA GLU A 149 -14.14 14.28 -2.99
C GLU A 149 -12.85 13.51 -2.71
N THR A 150 -12.45 12.61 -3.60
CA THR A 150 -11.16 11.91 -3.53
C THR A 150 -9.99 12.90 -3.58
N ALA A 151 -10.05 13.88 -4.48
CA ALA A 151 -9.03 14.92 -4.58
C ALA A 151 -8.98 15.80 -3.32
N ALA A 152 -10.14 16.18 -2.78
CA ALA A 152 -10.21 16.94 -1.54
C ALA A 152 -9.64 16.15 -0.34
N PHE A 153 -9.94 14.85 -0.26
CA PHE A 153 -9.38 13.98 0.78
C PHE A 153 -7.86 13.82 0.64
N THR A 154 -7.35 13.71 -0.58
CA THR A 154 -5.91 13.67 -0.84
C THR A 154 -5.23 14.94 -0.35
N ASP A 155 -5.84 16.10 -0.61
CA ASP A 155 -5.35 17.39 -0.13
C ASP A 155 -5.39 17.48 1.40
N GLU A 156 -6.47 17.05 2.00
CA GLU A 156 -6.61 16.99 3.45
C GLU A 156 -5.53 16.12 4.09
N LEU A 157 -5.27 14.93 3.56
CA LEU A 157 -4.18 14.06 4.04
C LEU A 157 -2.80 14.72 3.89
N ALA A 158 -2.54 15.39 2.78
CA ALA A 158 -1.28 16.07 2.54
C ALA A 158 -1.04 17.22 3.54
N HIS A 159 -2.10 17.92 3.95
CA HIS A 159 -2.02 19.01 4.94
C HIS A 159 -2.07 18.54 6.40
N LEU A 160 -2.55 17.34 6.65
CA LEU A 160 -2.74 16.81 8.01
C LEU A 160 -1.43 16.74 8.80
N ARG A 161 -0.34 16.53 8.11
CA ARG A 161 0.99 16.30 8.68
C ARG A 161 2.03 17.13 7.94
N PRO A 162 2.08 18.45 8.16
CA PRO A 162 2.85 19.39 7.32
C PRO A 162 4.36 19.11 7.29
N ASN A 163 4.89 18.37 8.27
CA ASN A 163 6.30 17.99 8.34
C ASN A 163 6.55 16.52 7.98
N ALA A 164 5.57 15.85 7.42
CA ALA A 164 5.67 14.44 7.06
C ALA A 164 5.25 14.25 5.60
N SER A 165 5.93 13.34 4.93
CA SER A 165 5.64 13.04 3.53
C SER A 165 4.37 12.22 3.36
N VAL A 166 3.69 12.40 2.23
CA VAL A 166 2.49 11.68 1.81
C VAL A 166 2.70 11.05 0.45
N GLY A 167 2.14 9.87 0.26
CA GLY A 167 2.08 9.20 -1.03
C GLY A 167 0.66 8.86 -1.43
N VAL A 168 0.41 8.78 -2.72
CA VAL A 168 -0.86 8.33 -3.32
C VAL A 168 -0.60 7.17 -4.26
N VAL A 169 -1.45 6.14 -4.18
CA VAL A 169 -1.39 4.99 -5.09
C VAL A 169 -2.49 5.11 -6.14
N PHE A 170 -2.08 5.14 -7.41
CA PHE A 170 -3.00 5.01 -8.54
C PHE A 170 -3.08 3.54 -8.97
N LYS A 171 -4.29 2.99 -9.05
CA LYS A 171 -4.52 1.61 -9.51
C LYS A 171 -4.50 1.43 -11.03
N GLY A 172 -3.96 2.35 -11.74
CA GLY A 172 -4.15 2.48 -13.16
C GLY A 172 -3.47 1.48 -14.08
N MET A 173 -2.61 0.59 -13.57
CA MET A 173 -1.80 -0.31 -14.40
C MET A 173 -1.97 -1.77 -14.01
N ILE A 174 -3.06 -2.10 -13.33
CA ILE A 174 -3.36 -3.47 -12.90
C ILE A 174 -4.34 -4.12 -13.86
N CYS A 175 -3.98 -5.30 -14.34
CA CYS A 175 -4.86 -6.21 -15.08
C CYS A 175 -5.25 -7.44 -14.24
N LEU A 176 -5.21 -7.36 -12.93
CA LEU A 176 -5.56 -8.47 -12.05
C LEU A 176 -7.05 -8.75 -12.09
N ASP A 177 -7.40 -9.98 -12.45
CA ASP A 177 -8.70 -10.55 -12.16
C ASP A 177 -8.61 -11.27 -10.81
N TRP A 178 -9.00 -10.59 -9.75
CA TRP A 178 -8.99 -11.14 -8.40
C TRP A 178 -9.87 -12.38 -8.24
N THR A 179 -10.87 -12.57 -9.13
CA THR A 179 -11.75 -13.73 -9.07
C THR A 179 -11.08 -15.00 -9.57
N THR A 180 -10.02 -14.85 -10.37
CA THR A 180 -9.24 -15.96 -10.94
C THR A 180 -7.84 -16.07 -10.35
N PHE A 181 -7.55 -15.32 -9.29
CA PHE A 181 -6.27 -15.40 -8.60
C PHE A 181 -6.10 -16.78 -7.96
N VAL A 182 -5.15 -17.54 -8.49
CA VAL A 182 -4.79 -18.84 -7.96
C VAL A 182 -3.53 -18.68 -7.11
N HIS A 183 -3.67 -18.88 -5.80
CA HIS A 183 -2.52 -19.04 -4.93
C HIS A 183 -1.73 -20.28 -5.37
N ARG A 184 -0.54 -20.06 -5.85
CA ARG A 184 0.38 -21.15 -6.16
C ARG A 184 1.09 -21.54 -4.86
N THR A 185 1.15 -22.85 -4.60
CA THR A 185 1.72 -23.41 -3.37
C THR A 185 3.14 -23.93 -3.54
N ALA A 186 3.68 -23.84 -4.74
CA ALA A 186 5.03 -24.32 -5.06
C ALA A 186 6.03 -23.16 -5.12
N PRO A 187 7.34 -23.44 -4.93
CA PRO A 187 8.37 -22.45 -5.16
C PRO A 187 8.27 -21.92 -6.58
N GLU A 188 7.84 -20.68 -6.71
CA GLU A 188 7.67 -20.04 -8.00
C GLU A 188 8.92 -19.27 -8.36
N ARG A 189 9.30 -19.38 -9.60
CA ARG A 189 10.23 -18.44 -10.20
C ARG A 189 9.42 -17.26 -10.72
N ILE A 190 9.82 -16.08 -10.35
CA ILE A 190 9.22 -14.84 -10.88
C ILE A 190 9.28 -14.89 -12.41
N GLY A 191 8.14 -14.69 -13.06
CA GLY A 191 8.02 -14.68 -14.52
C GLY A 191 7.79 -16.07 -15.17
N GLU A 192 7.68 -17.16 -14.41
CA GLU A 192 7.30 -18.46 -14.95
C GLU A 192 5.79 -18.70 -14.82
N ALA A 193 5.09 -18.74 -15.96
CA ALA A 193 3.73 -19.24 -16.06
C ALA A 193 3.67 -20.31 -17.13
N SER A 194 2.80 -21.33 -16.94
CA SER A 194 2.59 -22.34 -17.99
C SER A 194 1.99 -21.68 -19.24
N GLU A 195 2.36 -22.20 -20.44
CA GLU A 195 1.80 -21.71 -21.69
C GLU A 195 0.27 -21.78 -21.72
N THR A 196 -0.30 -22.80 -21.09
CA THR A 196 -1.75 -22.94 -20.93
C THR A 196 -2.36 -21.81 -20.09
N ALA A 197 -1.73 -21.47 -18.96
CA ALA A 197 -2.20 -20.36 -18.11
C ALA A 197 -2.10 -19.02 -18.84
N ILE A 198 -1.01 -18.81 -19.60
CA ILE A 198 -0.84 -17.60 -20.42
C ILE A 198 -1.91 -17.53 -21.51
N ALA A 199 -2.12 -18.63 -22.26
CA ALA A 199 -3.12 -18.66 -23.34
C ALA A 199 -4.55 -18.43 -22.84
N GLN A 200 -4.90 -18.95 -21.65
CA GLN A 200 -6.21 -18.73 -21.04
C GLN A 200 -6.41 -17.28 -20.58
N ARG A 201 -5.37 -16.64 -20.05
CA ARG A 201 -5.44 -15.26 -19.54
C ARG A 201 -5.32 -14.19 -20.62
N GLN A 202 -4.59 -14.46 -21.69
CA GLN A 202 -4.26 -13.46 -22.70
C GLN A 202 -5.46 -12.72 -23.32
N PRO A 203 -6.59 -13.37 -23.67
CA PRO A 203 -7.75 -12.64 -24.19
C PRO A 203 -8.35 -11.65 -23.20
N MET A 204 -8.41 -12.03 -21.93
CA MET A 204 -8.93 -11.18 -20.85
C MET A 204 -7.97 -10.03 -20.58
N ALA A 205 -6.68 -10.31 -20.48
CA ALA A 205 -5.64 -9.30 -20.28
C ALA A 205 -5.66 -8.22 -21.37
N ARG A 206 -5.74 -8.61 -22.63
CA ARG A 206 -5.86 -7.65 -23.74
C ARG A 206 -7.09 -6.76 -23.64
N ARG A 207 -8.22 -7.33 -23.20
CA ARG A 207 -9.45 -6.57 -22.98
C ARG A 207 -9.28 -5.57 -21.84
N ILE A 208 -8.72 -6.01 -20.72
CA ILE A 208 -8.45 -5.17 -19.54
C ILE A 208 -7.44 -4.08 -19.89
N MET A 209 -6.35 -4.39 -20.59
CA MET A 209 -5.37 -3.38 -21.00
C MET A 209 -5.97 -2.30 -21.89
N ARG A 210 -6.88 -2.65 -22.81
CA ARG A 210 -7.60 -1.64 -23.61
C ARG A 210 -8.49 -0.76 -22.73
N LEU A 211 -9.15 -1.34 -21.73
CA LEU A 211 -9.96 -0.59 -20.78
C LEU A 211 -9.09 0.35 -19.95
N VAL A 212 -7.97 -0.14 -19.44
CA VAL A 212 -6.97 0.65 -18.70
C VAL A 212 -6.49 1.82 -19.54
N GLN A 213 -6.02 1.58 -20.77
CA GLN A 213 -5.56 2.62 -21.68
C GLN A 213 -6.65 3.64 -21.96
N SER A 214 -7.88 3.19 -22.24
CA SER A 214 -9.03 4.08 -22.47
C SER A 214 -9.33 4.95 -21.23
N SER A 215 -9.28 4.36 -20.04
CA SER A 215 -9.50 5.07 -18.78
C SER A 215 -8.44 6.13 -18.52
N TRP A 216 -7.16 5.83 -18.80
CA TRP A 216 -6.07 6.79 -18.70
C TRP A 216 -6.23 7.94 -19.69
N LEU A 217 -6.58 7.66 -20.93
CA LEU A 217 -6.82 8.70 -21.95
C LEU A 217 -8.00 9.59 -21.58
N THR A 218 -9.05 9.02 -21.03
CA THR A 218 -10.27 9.76 -20.66
C THR A 218 -10.05 10.60 -19.39
N ASN A 219 -9.30 10.09 -18.43
CA ASN A 219 -9.21 10.65 -17.08
C ASN A 219 -7.83 11.23 -16.74
N GLY A 220 -6.90 11.22 -17.68
CA GLY A 220 -5.52 11.67 -17.44
C GLY A 220 -5.41 13.11 -16.93
N GLY A 221 -6.35 13.98 -17.30
CA GLY A 221 -6.42 15.35 -16.77
C GLY A 221 -6.60 15.39 -15.25
N ALA A 222 -7.54 14.59 -14.72
CA ALA A 222 -7.79 14.52 -13.28
C ALA A 222 -6.59 13.94 -12.51
N MET A 223 -5.86 12.99 -13.12
CA MET A 223 -4.64 12.46 -12.52
C MET A 223 -3.53 13.51 -12.46
N LEU A 224 -3.35 14.27 -13.54
CA LEU A 224 -2.38 15.39 -13.57
C LEU A 224 -2.72 16.45 -12.52
N ASP A 225 -3.99 16.69 -12.25
CA ASP A 225 -4.41 17.62 -11.20
C ASP A 225 -4.02 17.10 -9.81
N THR A 226 -4.20 15.81 -9.53
CA THR A 226 -3.72 15.18 -8.28
C THR A 226 -2.19 15.26 -8.17
N VAL A 227 -1.46 15.01 -9.27
CA VAL A 227 0.01 15.17 -9.30
C VAL A 227 0.43 16.61 -8.97
N ARG A 228 -0.22 17.61 -9.56
CA ARG A 228 0.06 19.02 -9.29
C ARG A 228 -0.24 19.40 -7.85
N GLN A 229 -1.33 18.88 -7.31
CA GLN A 229 -1.74 19.09 -5.92
C GLN A 229 -0.69 18.54 -4.95
N LEU A 230 -0.19 17.34 -5.18
CA LEU A 230 0.86 16.74 -4.35
C LEU A 230 2.23 17.39 -4.53
N ALA A 231 2.54 17.91 -5.72
CA ALA A 231 3.84 18.50 -6.03
C ALA A 231 4.18 19.77 -5.23
N VAL A 232 3.21 20.35 -4.52
CA VAL A 232 3.47 21.48 -3.60
C VAL A 232 3.97 21.04 -2.24
N HIS A 233 3.86 19.75 -1.92
CA HIS A 233 4.35 19.18 -0.67
C HIS A 233 5.73 18.57 -0.88
N GLU A 234 6.67 18.90 -0.01
CA GLU A 234 8.00 18.29 -0.04
C GLU A 234 7.91 16.79 0.14
N ASP A 235 8.74 16.07 -0.61
CA ASP A 235 8.89 14.62 -0.50
C ASP A 235 7.59 13.81 -0.71
N SER A 236 6.64 14.34 -1.49
CA SER A 236 5.44 13.60 -1.89
C SER A 236 5.77 12.49 -2.89
N GLN A 237 4.97 11.42 -2.89
CA GLN A 237 5.14 10.29 -3.78
C GLN A 237 3.87 9.96 -4.54
N ILE A 238 4.06 9.48 -5.78
CA ILE A 238 3.01 8.86 -6.56
C ILE A 238 3.46 7.45 -6.90
N LEU A 239 2.65 6.49 -6.52
CA LEU A 239 2.84 5.09 -6.81
C LEU A 239 1.80 4.64 -7.82
N ALA A 240 2.21 3.81 -8.77
CA ALA A 240 1.28 3.12 -9.66
C ALA A 240 1.38 1.62 -9.38
N LEU A 241 0.24 0.97 -9.22
CA LEU A 241 0.22 -0.48 -9.18
C LEU A 241 0.38 -1.00 -10.59
N LEU A 242 1.44 -1.77 -10.80
CA LEU A 242 1.78 -2.39 -12.07
C LEU A 242 1.52 -3.88 -11.99
N GLU A 243 1.12 -4.47 -13.09
CA GLU A 243 1.05 -5.91 -13.19
C GLU A 243 2.43 -6.53 -13.42
N ASP A 244 2.55 -7.78 -13.03
CA ASP A 244 3.79 -8.55 -13.03
C ASP A 244 4.32 -8.95 -14.42
N GLY A 245 3.74 -8.44 -15.49
CA GLY A 245 4.21 -8.68 -16.85
C GLY A 245 3.99 -10.11 -17.37
N LEU A 246 3.14 -10.91 -16.73
CA LEU A 246 2.83 -12.28 -17.15
C LEU A 246 2.17 -12.39 -18.54
N PHE A 247 1.89 -11.27 -19.19
CA PHE A 247 1.12 -11.24 -20.42
C PHE A 247 1.92 -10.98 -21.68
N ASP A 248 3.17 -10.58 -21.57
CA ASP A 248 4.03 -10.35 -22.72
C ASP A 248 5.29 -11.20 -22.64
N ARG A 249 5.20 -12.39 -23.22
CA ARG A 249 6.37 -12.95 -23.91
C ARG A 249 6.34 -12.39 -25.32
N GLN A 250 7.02 -11.27 -25.54
CA GLN A 250 7.51 -10.94 -26.86
C GLN A 250 8.63 -11.87 -27.28
#